data_711c8b43f3b90dee6d7f45b07005ee90
#
_entry.id   711c8b43f3b90dee6d7f45b07005ee90
#
_cell.length_a   1.000
_cell.length_b   1.000
_cell.length_c   1.000
_cell.angle_alpha   90.00
_cell.angle_beta   90.00
_cell.angle_gamma   90.00
#
_symmetry.space_group_name_H-M   'P 1'
#
loop_
_entity.id
_entity.type
_entity.pdbx_description
1 polymer ?
#
loop_
_entity_poly.entity_id
_entity_poly.type
_entity_poly.pdbx_seq_one_letter_code
_entity_poly.pdbx_strand_id
1 'polypeptide(L)'
;MRDFNYTAIKDQKWDSEVLGYIAAIYKEAGKQEQYLKQRPAELEKLVEIAKVQSTEASNAIEGIVTTNTRIRQLVEEKTTPRNRDEQEIAGYRDALNIIHENFDTIPVTRNYILQLHKILYSHMNNPLAGQTKNVQNYISASYPDGRTKILFTPLAPYETPEALDKICEEYNKVIGNFELEPLIAIPVFIHDFLCI
;
A
#
# COMPACT_ATOMS: atom_id res chain seq x y z
N MET A 1 -5.73 -10.19 -22.09
CA MET A 1 -4.90 -9.61 -20.98
C MET A 1 -5.00 -8.09 -21.06
N ARG A 2 -5.14 -7.41 -19.93
CA ARG A 2 -5.11 -5.94 -19.89
C ARG A 2 -3.73 -5.45 -20.32
N ASP A 3 -3.67 -4.42 -21.16
CA ASP A 3 -2.40 -3.81 -21.55
C ASP A 3 -1.99 -2.76 -20.51
N PHE A 4 -0.87 -3.01 -19.83
CA PHE A 4 -0.27 -2.09 -18.87
C PHE A 4 0.85 -1.33 -19.56
N ASN A 5 0.63 -0.06 -19.89
CA ASN A 5 1.61 0.78 -20.58
C ASN A 5 1.67 2.18 -19.92
N TYR A 6 2.57 2.33 -18.97
CA TYR A 6 2.72 3.58 -18.23
C TYR A 6 3.41 4.67 -19.06
N THR A 7 4.24 4.29 -20.03
CA THR A 7 4.86 5.25 -20.96
C THR A 7 3.81 6.03 -21.75
N ALA A 8 2.67 5.41 -22.08
CA ALA A 8 1.57 6.11 -22.77
C ALA A 8 0.93 7.25 -21.98
N ILE A 9 1.15 7.29 -20.66
CA ILE A 9 0.57 8.30 -19.77
C ILE A 9 1.39 9.61 -19.80
N LYS A 10 2.68 9.54 -20.16
CA LYS A 10 3.58 10.71 -20.17
C LYS A 10 3.10 11.86 -21.06
N ASP A 11 2.41 11.53 -22.14
CA ASP A 11 1.92 12.49 -23.13
C ASP A 11 0.52 13.06 -22.78
N GLN A 12 -0.06 12.64 -21.64
CA GLN A 12 -1.34 13.16 -21.19
C GLN A 12 -1.20 14.62 -20.71
N LYS A 13 -2.23 15.41 -20.98
CA LYS A 13 -2.31 16.78 -20.46
C LYS A 13 -2.91 16.75 -19.06
N TRP A 14 -2.17 17.30 -18.13
CA TRP A 14 -2.60 17.47 -16.75
C TRP A 14 -3.15 18.89 -16.56
N ASP A 15 -4.21 19.03 -15.79
CA ASP A 15 -4.79 20.34 -15.51
C ASP A 15 -3.95 21.14 -14.48
N SER A 16 -4.25 22.43 -14.37
CA SER A 16 -3.52 23.33 -13.47
C SER A 16 -3.70 22.97 -12.00
N GLU A 17 -4.79 22.29 -11.64
CA GLU A 17 -5.07 21.86 -10.26
C GLU A 17 -4.11 20.73 -9.84
N VAL A 18 -3.97 19.71 -10.67
CA VAL A 18 -3.01 18.60 -10.44
C VAL A 18 -1.59 19.13 -10.34
N LEU A 19 -1.18 20.02 -11.26
CA LEU A 19 0.15 20.65 -11.21
C LEU A 19 0.35 21.47 -9.93
N GLY A 20 -0.70 22.18 -9.49
CA GLY A 20 -0.70 22.94 -8.24
C GLY A 20 -0.50 22.05 -7.01
N TYR A 21 -1.17 20.90 -6.94
CA TYR A 21 -0.98 19.93 -5.84
C TYR A 21 0.42 19.33 -5.83
N ILE A 22 0.95 18.93 -6.99
CA ILE A 22 2.33 18.42 -7.11
C ILE A 22 3.32 19.46 -6.60
N ALA A 23 3.22 20.71 -7.04
CA ALA A 23 4.09 21.80 -6.60
C ALA A 23 3.98 22.06 -5.08
N ALA A 24 2.76 22.01 -4.51
CA ALA A 24 2.55 22.18 -3.08
C ALA A 24 3.19 21.05 -2.26
N ILE A 25 3.05 19.81 -2.70
CA ILE A 25 3.64 18.63 -2.04
C ILE A 25 5.17 18.75 -2.03
N TYR A 26 5.80 19.03 -3.17
CA TYR A 26 7.26 19.19 -3.24
C TYR A 26 7.77 20.38 -2.42
N LYS A 27 7.03 21.48 -2.36
CA LYS A 27 7.37 22.61 -1.48
C LYS A 27 7.41 22.21 -0.01
N GLU A 28 6.42 21.45 0.45
CA GLU A 28 6.38 20.99 1.85
C GLU A 28 7.43 19.90 2.12
N ALA A 29 7.69 18.99 1.19
CA ALA A 29 8.76 18.02 1.28
C ALA A 29 10.14 18.69 1.41
N GLY A 30 10.39 19.75 0.64
CA GLY A 30 11.63 20.53 0.77
C GLY A 30 11.80 21.22 2.13
N LYS A 31 10.71 21.70 2.73
CA LYS A 31 10.75 22.22 4.11
C LYS A 31 11.05 21.11 5.12
N GLN A 32 10.43 19.94 4.96
CA GLN A 32 10.66 18.81 5.85
C GLN A 32 12.13 18.38 5.85
N GLU A 33 12.81 18.39 4.70
CA GLU A 33 14.24 18.07 4.62
C GLU A 33 15.10 19.01 5.46
N GLN A 34 14.75 20.29 5.56
CA GLN A 34 15.43 21.23 6.43
C GLN A 34 15.20 20.92 7.92
N TYR A 35 13.97 20.55 8.30
CA TYR A 35 13.67 20.16 9.68
C TYR A 35 14.40 18.87 10.10
N LEU A 36 14.51 17.89 9.20
CA LEU A 36 15.28 16.65 9.44
C LEU A 36 16.71 16.93 9.88
N LYS A 37 17.36 17.96 9.30
CA LYS A 37 18.73 18.36 9.64
C LYS A 37 18.81 19.13 10.97
N GLN A 38 17.75 19.86 11.36
CA GLN A 38 17.74 20.75 12.51
C GLN A 38 17.25 20.10 13.80
N ARG A 39 16.30 19.16 13.72
CA ARG A 39 15.59 18.57 14.87
C ARG A 39 15.31 17.07 14.70
N PRO A 40 16.37 16.24 14.57
CA PRO A 40 16.18 14.81 14.29
C PRO A 40 15.39 14.09 15.38
N ALA A 41 15.66 14.36 16.67
CA ALA A 41 14.97 13.67 17.78
C ALA A 41 13.45 13.98 17.87
N GLU A 42 13.04 15.20 17.52
CA GLU A 42 11.61 15.56 17.46
C GLU A 42 10.91 14.81 16.31
N LEU A 43 11.62 14.65 15.18
CA LEU A 43 11.08 13.94 14.01
C LEU A 43 11.00 12.44 14.22
N GLU A 44 11.97 11.82 14.88
CA GLU A 44 11.89 10.40 15.29
C GLU A 44 10.64 10.15 16.14
N LYS A 45 10.35 11.04 17.10
CA LYS A 45 9.14 10.94 17.90
C LYS A 45 7.86 11.08 17.07
N LEU A 46 7.85 11.97 16.07
CA LEU A 46 6.71 12.12 15.16
C LEU A 46 6.52 10.89 14.26
N VAL A 47 7.61 10.24 13.84
CA VAL A 47 7.55 8.98 13.08
C VAL A 47 6.86 7.88 13.89
N GLU A 48 7.20 7.72 15.17
CA GLU A 48 6.55 6.73 16.04
C GLU A 48 5.04 7.03 16.22
N ILE A 49 4.68 8.30 16.42
CA ILE A 49 3.27 8.71 16.47
C ILE A 49 2.56 8.40 15.15
N ALA A 50 3.19 8.70 14.02
CA ALA A 50 2.62 8.46 12.70
C ALA A 50 2.42 6.96 12.43
N LYS A 51 3.34 6.09 12.86
CA LYS A 51 3.19 4.63 12.76
C LYS A 51 1.95 4.14 13.52
N VAL A 52 1.72 4.62 14.74
CA VAL A 52 0.52 4.28 15.53
C VAL A 52 -0.74 4.72 14.82
N GLN A 53 -0.80 6.00 14.41
CA GLN A 53 -1.97 6.57 13.73
C GLN A 53 -2.25 5.92 12.39
N SER A 54 -1.22 5.64 11.60
CA SER A 54 -1.35 4.97 10.30
C SER A 54 -1.86 3.53 10.48
N THR A 55 -1.33 2.81 11.46
CA THR A 55 -1.77 1.45 11.78
C THR A 55 -3.25 1.45 12.20
N GLU A 56 -3.64 2.36 13.10
CA GLU A 56 -5.02 2.49 13.56
C GLU A 56 -5.98 2.81 12.39
N ALA A 57 -5.68 3.87 11.64
CA ALA A 57 -6.55 4.35 10.57
C ALA A 57 -6.68 3.33 9.42
N SER A 58 -5.58 2.71 9.00
CA SER A 58 -5.60 1.75 7.91
C SER A 58 -6.39 0.48 8.27
N ASN A 59 -6.24 -0.03 9.49
CA ASN A 59 -7.00 -1.19 9.93
C ASN A 59 -8.50 -0.84 10.16
N ALA A 60 -8.80 0.36 10.65
CA ALA A 60 -10.18 0.80 10.85
C ALA A 60 -10.97 0.91 9.52
N ILE A 61 -10.33 1.28 8.41
CA ILE A 61 -10.95 1.28 7.07
C ILE A 61 -11.45 -0.11 6.69
N GLU A 62 -10.72 -1.15 7.07
CA GLU A 62 -11.07 -2.56 6.82
C GLU A 62 -12.04 -3.13 7.90
N GLY A 63 -12.50 -2.30 8.83
CA GLY A 63 -13.37 -2.73 9.94
C GLY A 63 -12.64 -3.45 11.07
N ILE A 64 -11.32 -3.45 11.07
CA ILE A 64 -10.46 -4.07 12.08
C ILE A 64 -10.19 -3.02 13.16
N VAL A 65 -10.82 -3.20 14.32
CA VAL A 65 -10.77 -2.21 15.38
C VAL A 65 -10.39 -2.82 16.73
N THR A 66 -9.64 -2.05 17.52
CA THR A 66 -9.40 -2.32 18.94
C THR A 66 -9.30 -1.00 19.70
N THR A 67 -9.05 -1.02 21.00
CA THR A 67 -8.94 0.22 21.78
C THR A 67 -7.62 0.96 21.49
N ASN A 68 -7.63 2.30 21.58
CA ASN A 68 -6.44 3.13 21.36
C ASN A 68 -5.26 2.73 22.27
N THR A 69 -5.55 2.33 23.51
CA THR A 69 -4.53 1.81 24.43
C THR A 69 -3.94 0.51 23.87
N ARG A 70 -4.78 -0.37 23.33
CA ARG A 70 -4.33 -1.65 22.79
C ARG A 70 -3.56 -1.49 21.48
N ILE A 71 -3.96 -0.56 20.62
CA ILE A 71 -3.17 -0.19 19.41
C ILE A 71 -1.75 0.18 19.81
N ARG A 72 -1.58 1.10 20.77
CA ARG A 72 -0.25 1.50 21.25
C ARG A 72 0.56 0.31 21.77
N GLN A 73 -0.05 -0.54 22.59
CA GLN A 73 0.63 -1.74 23.09
C GLN A 73 1.08 -2.67 21.98
N LEU A 74 0.28 -2.86 20.94
CA LEU A 74 0.63 -3.69 19.79
C LEU A 74 1.73 -3.06 18.93
N VAL A 75 1.72 -1.74 18.74
CA VAL A 75 2.66 -1.05 17.84
C VAL A 75 3.97 -0.74 18.57
N GLU A 76 3.92 -0.10 19.73
CA GLU A 76 5.10 0.37 20.47
C GLU A 76 5.74 -0.74 21.31
N GLU A 77 4.92 -1.48 22.09
CA GLU A 77 5.39 -2.48 23.05
C GLU A 77 5.51 -3.89 22.45
N LYS A 78 5.01 -4.08 21.22
CA LYS A 78 5.01 -5.39 20.51
C LYS A 78 4.41 -6.52 21.34
N THR A 79 3.35 -6.24 22.07
CA THR A 79 2.65 -7.24 22.89
C THR A 79 2.00 -8.31 22.04
N THR A 80 1.80 -9.51 22.61
CA THR A 80 1.19 -10.63 21.89
C THR A 80 -0.27 -10.34 21.52
N PRO A 81 -0.67 -10.55 20.26
CA PRO A 81 -2.06 -10.44 19.82
C PRO A 81 -2.99 -11.43 20.53
N ARG A 82 -4.21 -11.02 20.89
CA ARG A 82 -5.18 -11.82 21.64
C ARG A 82 -6.27 -12.44 20.77
N ASN A 83 -6.55 -11.81 19.63
CA ASN A 83 -7.59 -12.23 18.70
C ASN A 83 -7.14 -11.97 17.25
N ARG A 84 -8.01 -12.30 16.29
CA ARG A 84 -7.73 -12.16 14.86
C ARG A 84 -7.43 -10.71 14.47
N ASP A 85 -8.25 -9.75 14.92
CA ASP A 85 -8.08 -8.34 14.58
C ASP A 85 -6.71 -7.84 15.06
N GLU A 86 -6.30 -8.19 16.28
CA GLU A 86 -4.99 -7.84 16.80
C GLU A 86 -3.83 -8.54 16.04
N GLN A 87 -4.06 -9.73 15.50
CA GLN A 87 -3.09 -10.42 14.64
C GLN A 87 -2.90 -9.70 13.31
N GLU A 88 -3.98 -9.19 12.72
CA GLU A 88 -3.93 -8.38 11.50
C GLU A 88 -3.21 -7.05 11.75
N ILE A 89 -3.53 -6.36 12.86
CA ILE A 89 -2.84 -5.14 13.30
C ILE A 89 -1.33 -5.39 13.50
N ALA A 90 -0.96 -6.48 14.15
CA ALA A 90 0.45 -6.81 14.39
C ALA A 90 1.19 -7.10 13.08
N GLY A 91 0.57 -7.83 12.15
CA GLY A 91 1.12 -8.07 10.82
C GLY A 91 1.29 -6.79 10.01
N TYR A 92 0.31 -5.89 10.05
CA TYR A 92 0.40 -4.58 9.41
C TYR A 92 1.56 -3.75 9.99
N ARG A 93 1.68 -3.67 11.32
CA ARG A 93 2.81 -3.03 12.00
C ARG A 93 4.16 -3.57 11.50
N ASP A 94 4.29 -4.89 11.43
CA ASP A 94 5.57 -5.52 11.05
C ASP A 94 5.92 -5.21 9.59
N ALA A 95 4.95 -5.26 8.68
CA ALA A 95 5.14 -4.87 7.29
C ALA A 95 5.50 -3.38 7.15
N LEU A 96 4.81 -2.49 7.88
CA LEU A 96 5.06 -1.05 7.89
C LEU A 96 6.46 -0.72 8.41
N ASN A 97 6.92 -1.39 9.47
CA ASN A 97 8.27 -1.21 10.01
C ASN A 97 9.34 -1.60 8.98
N ILE A 98 9.19 -2.73 8.28
CA ILE A 98 10.12 -3.14 7.23
C ILE A 98 10.18 -2.11 6.12
N ILE A 99 9.03 -1.57 5.70
CA ILE A 99 8.99 -0.52 4.67
C ILE A 99 9.72 0.74 5.16
N HIS A 100 9.43 1.21 6.37
CA HIS A 100 10.06 2.42 6.91
C HIS A 100 11.58 2.29 7.09
N GLU A 101 12.06 1.09 7.45
CA GLU A 101 13.49 0.84 7.67
C GLU A 101 14.27 0.61 6.37
N ASN A 102 13.59 0.21 5.28
CA ASN A 102 14.25 -0.27 4.07
C ASN A 102 13.66 0.28 2.76
N PHE A 103 12.87 1.34 2.79
CA PHE A 103 12.16 1.86 1.61
C PHE A 103 13.10 2.24 0.44
N ASP A 104 14.34 2.62 0.74
CA ASP A 104 15.35 3.00 -0.23
C ASP A 104 16.03 1.80 -0.92
N THR A 105 15.89 0.60 -0.34
CA THR A 105 16.51 -0.63 -0.83
C THR A 105 15.52 -1.68 -1.32
N ILE A 106 14.23 -1.57 -0.96
CA ILE A 106 13.19 -2.50 -1.40
C ILE A 106 12.71 -2.12 -2.81
N PRO A 107 13.02 -2.92 -3.85
CA PRO A 107 12.52 -2.65 -5.18
C PRO A 107 11.04 -3.01 -5.31
N VAL A 108 10.31 -2.29 -6.16
CA VAL A 108 8.92 -2.62 -6.49
C VAL A 108 8.92 -3.82 -7.44
N THR A 109 8.75 -5.02 -6.88
CA THR A 109 8.70 -6.29 -7.62
C THR A 109 7.62 -7.20 -7.05
N ARG A 110 7.11 -8.12 -7.86
CA ARG A 110 6.17 -9.15 -7.38
C ARG A 110 6.70 -9.87 -6.15
N ASN A 111 7.97 -10.25 -6.13
CA ASN A 111 8.55 -11.00 -5.02
C ASN A 111 8.49 -10.21 -3.71
N TYR A 112 8.83 -8.93 -3.72
CA TYR A 112 8.76 -8.09 -2.52
C TYR A 112 7.30 -7.80 -2.11
N ILE A 113 6.39 -7.61 -3.06
CA ILE A 113 4.95 -7.48 -2.77
C ILE A 113 4.46 -8.74 -2.05
N LEU A 114 4.81 -9.94 -2.54
CA LEU A 114 4.42 -11.19 -1.90
C LEU A 114 5.12 -11.42 -0.57
N GLN A 115 6.36 -10.96 -0.37
CA GLN A 115 7.02 -10.97 0.93
C GLN A 115 6.30 -10.08 1.94
N LEU A 116 5.94 -8.85 1.57
CA LEU A 116 5.13 -7.96 2.43
C LEU A 116 3.77 -8.58 2.75
N HIS A 117 3.10 -9.18 1.76
CA HIS A 117 1.87 -9.93 1.96
C HIS A 117 2.06 -11.10 2.95
N LYS A 118 3.18 -11.83 2.88
CA LYS A 118 3.50 -12.88 3.85
C LYS A 118 3.67 -12.33 5.26
N ILE A 119 4.29 -11.16 5.41
CA ILE A 119 4.51 -10.51 6.70
C ILE A 119 3.19 -10.03 7.29
N LEU A 120 2.27 -9.46 6.50
CA LEU A 120 0.92 -9.10 6.94
C LEU A 120 0.19 -10.27 7.62
N TYR A 121 0.43 -11.50 7.18
CA TYR A 121 -0.18 -12.70 7.73
C TYR A 121 0.72 -13.48 8.70
N SER A 122 1.87 -12.91 9.13
CA SER A 122 2.86 -13.62 9.95
C SER A 122 2.34 -14.08 11.33
N HIS A 123 1.36 -13.37 11.87
CA HIS A 123 0.70 -13.69 13.14
C HIS A 123 -0.52 -14.60 12.99
N MET A 124 -0.85 -15.01 11.77
CA MET A 124 -2.03 -15.81 11.44
C MET A 124 -1.63 -17.08 10.69
N ASN A 125 -2.39 -18.14 10.89
CA ASN A 125 -2.22 -19.36 10.11
C ASN A 125 -2.99 -19.23 8.78
N ASN A 126 -2.41 -18.53 7.81
CA ASN A 126 -2.99 -18.35 6.48
C ASN A 126 -2.14 -19.06 5.42
N PRO A 127 -2.63 -20.15 4.80
CA PRO A 127 -1.87 -20.90 3.81
C PRO A 127 -1.59 -20.10 2.52
N LEU A 128 -2.32 -19.01 2.26
CA LEU A 128 -2.13 -18.13 1.10
C LEU A 128 -1.17 -16.98 1.36
N ALA A 129 -0.61 -16.88 2.59
CA ALA A 129 0.34 -15.83 2.92
C ALA A 129 1.56 -15.84 1.98
N GLY A 130 1.79 -14.73 1.29
CA GLY A 130 2.89 -14.60 0.33
C GLY A 130 2.64 -15.28 -1.02
N GLN A 131 1.39 -15.62 -1.34
CA GLN A 131 1.01 -16.19 -2.63
C GLN A 131 0.01 -15.29 -3.35
N THR A 132 -0.03 -15.41 -4.66
CA THR A 132 -1.11 -14.84 -5.47
C THR A 132 -2.41 -15.63 -5.26
N LYS A 133 -3.55 -15.00 -5.54
CA LYS A 133 -4.85 -15.67 -5.44
C LYS A 133 -4.90 -16.94 -6.31
N ASN A 134 -5.59 -17.95 -5.83
CA ASN A 134 -5.83 -19.22 -6.52
C ASN A 134 -7.32 -19.45 -6.87
N VAL A 135 -8.20 -18.57 -6.41
CA VAL A 135 -9.63 -18.55 -6.74
C VAL A 135 -10.03 -17.18 -7.27
N GLN A 136 -11.05 -17.16 -8.14
CA GLN A 136 -11.59 -15.91 -8.66
C GLN A 136 -12.31 -15.13 -7.55
N ASN A 137 -11.95 -13.89 -7.37
CA ASN A 137 -12.63 -12.94 -6.50
C ASN A 137 -13.49 -11.97 -7.31
N TYR A 138 -14.46 -11.36 -6.64
CA TYR A 138 -15.41 -10.42 -7.25
C TYR A 138 -15.68 -9.29 -6.26
N ILE A 139 -15.85 -8.09 -6.78
CA ILE A 139 -16.47 -7.01 -6.01
C ILE A 139 -17.94 -7.00 -6.34
N SER A 140 -18.78 -7.17 -5.34
CA SER A 140 -20.24 -7.26 -5.51
C SER A 140 -20.97 -6.35 -4.53
N ALA A 141 -22.15 -5.88 -4.95
CA ALA A 141 -23.11 -5.22 -4.08
C ALA A 141 -24.26 -6.15 -3.75
N SER A 142 -24.62 -6.24 -2.47
CA SER A 142 -25.82 -6.93 -1.99
C SER A 142 -26.89 -5.90 -1.67
N TYR A 143 -28.11 -6.14 -2.14
CA TYR A 143 -29.24 -5.25 -1.97
C TYR A 143 -30.19 -5.79 -0.88
N PRO A 144 -31.01 -4.93 -0.23
CA PRO A 144 -31.97 -5.36 0.81
C PRO A 144 -33.00 -6.39 0.34
N ASP A 145 -33.26 -6.46 -0.96
CA ASP A 145 -34.18 -7.44 -1.58
C ASP A 145 -33.51 -8.82 -1.84
N GLY A 146 -32.28 -9.03 -1.35
CA GLY A 146 -31.51 -10.26 -1.49
C GLY A 146 -30.79 -10.42 -2.82
N ARG A 147 -30.93 -9.49 -3.77
CA ARG A 147 -30.15 -9.52 -5.02
C ARG A 147 -28.70 -9.20 -4.78
N THR A 148 -27.82 -9.91 -5.48
CA THR A 148 -26.39 -9.60 -5.55
C THR A 148 -26.00 -9.26 -6.98
N LYS A 149 -25.28 -8.16 -7.18
CA LYS A 149 -24.76 -7.74 -8.48
C LYS A 149 -23.24 -7.67 -8.42
N ILE A 150 -22.56 -8.36 -9.34
CA ILE A 150 -21.11 -8.19 -9.52
C ILE A 150 -20.86 -6.81 -10.12
N LEU A 151 -20.08 -5.99 -9.43
CA LEU A 151 -19.71 -4.64 -9.85
C LEU A 151 -18.42 -4.66 -10.65
N PHE A 152 -17.47 -5.52 -10.24
CA PHE A 152 -16.17 -5.63 -10.87
C PHE A 152 -15.61 -7.05 -10.74
N THR A 153 -14.92 -7.50 -11.77
CA THR A 153 -14.22 -8.79 -11.81
C THR A 153 -12.75 -8.52 -12.08
N PRO A 154 -11.85 -8.70 -11.09
CA PRO A 154 -10.42 -8.64 -11.29
C PRO A 154 -9.89 -9.68 -12.28
N LEU A 155 -8.62 -9.58 -12.66
CA LEU A 155 -7.98 -10.59 -13.53
C LEU A 155 -8.12 -12.00 -12.94
N ALA A 156 -8.12 -12.99 -13.82
CA ALA A 156 -8.20 -14.38 -13.40
C ALA A 156 -6.95 -14.81 -12.60
N PRO A 157 -7.06 -15.80 -11.69
CA PRO A 157 -5.94 -16.26 -10.89
C PRO A 157 -4.69 -16.63 -11.69
N TYR A 158 -4.86 -17.27 -12.84
CA TYR A 158 -3.75 -17.68 -13.69
C TYR A 158 -3.02 -16.51 -14.41
N GLU A 159 -3.70 -15.36 -14.55
CA GLU A 159 -3.13 -14.13 -15.13
C GLU A 159 -2.41 -13.28 -14.08
N THR A 160 -2.77 -13.42 -12.80
CA THR A 160 -2.29 -12.56 -11.71
C THR A 160 -0.76 -12.50 -11.59
N PRO A 161 0.01 -13.61 -11.66
CA PRO A 161 1.47 -13.53 -11.52
C PRO A 161 2.13 -12.70 -12.63
N GLU A 162 1.74 -12.91 -13.87
CA GLU A 162 2.28 -12.19 -15.04
C GLU A 162 1.87 -10.71 -15.01
N ALA A 163 0.62 -10.42 -14.64
CA ALA A 163 0.14 -9.05 -14.50
C ALA A 163 0.89 -8.28 -13.41
N LEU A 164 1.17 -8.90 -12.25
CA LEU A 164 1.98 -8.29 -11.20
C LEU A 164 3.42 -7.99 -11.66
N ASP A 165 4.05 -8.93 -12.38
CA ASP A 165 5.37 -8.67 -12.96
C ASP A 165 5.31 -7.48 -13.90
N LYS A 166 4.31 -7.43 -14.79
CA LYS A 166 4.16 -6.40 -15.80
C LYS A 166 3.94 -5.01 -15.22
N ILE A 167 3.07 -4.83 -14.22
CA ILE A 167 2.88 -3.51 -13.60
C ILE A 167 4.13 -3.05 -12.85
N CYS A 168 4.87 -3.97 -12.20
CA CYS A 168 6.13 -3.65 -11.55
C CYS A 168 7.19 -3.21 -12.57
N GLU A 169 7.31 -3.91 -13.70
CA GLU A 169 8.24 -3.55 -14.77
C GLU A 169 7.92 -2.17 -15.37
N GLU A 170 6.64 -1.90 -15.69
CA GLU A 170 6.22 -0.61 -16.25
C GLU A 170 6.44 0.53 -15.26
N TYR A 171 6.12 0.32 -13.96
CA TYR A 171 6.38 1.30 -12.91
C TYR A 171 7.87 1.62 -12.80
N ASN A 172 8.72 0.59 -12.66
CA ASN A 172 10.17 0.77 -12.51
C ASN A 172 10.79 1.44 -13.74
N LYS A 173 10.29 1.12 -14.94
CA LYS A 173 10.73 1.72 -16.19
C LYS A 173 10.47 3.22 -16.22
N VAL A 174 9.22 3.65 -15.95
CA VAL A 174 8.87 5.08 -16.06
C VAL A 174 9.50 5.92 -14.95
N ILE A 175 9.70 5.35 -13.75
CA ILE A 175 10.40 6.02 -12.65
C ILE A 175 11.92 6.07 -12.92
N GLY A 176 12.52 4.94 -13.30
CA GLY A 176 13.97 4.85 -13.54
C GLY A 176 14.45 5.70 -14.71
N ASN A 177 13.61 5.88 -15.72
CA ASN A 177 13.92 6.70 -16.91
C ASN A 177 13.43 8.17 -16.76
N PHE A 178 12.84 8.55 -15.62
CA PHE A 178 12.22 9.88 -15.44
C PHE A 178 11.16 10.22 -16.50
N GLU A 179 10.42 9.20 -16.96
CA GLU A 179 9.39 9.37 -18.00
C GLU A 179 8.05 9.85 -17.43
N LEU A 180 7.79 9.58 -16.15
CA LEU A 180 6.56 9.95 -15.47
C LEU A 180 6.88 10.46 -14.05
N GLU A 181 6.15 11.49 -13.65
CA GLU A 181 6.24 12.08 -12.32
C GLU A 181 5.77 11.07 -11.26
N PRO A 182 6.54 10.82 -10.16
CA PRO A 182 6.21 9.80 -9.16
C PRO A 182 4.81 9.93 -8.54
N LEU A 183 4.36 11.16 -8.24
CA LEU A 183 3.01 11.39 -7.68
C LEU A 183 1.87 11.08 -8.67
N ILE A 184 2.21 10.89 -9.95
CA ILE A 184 1.30 10.39 -10.98
C ILE A 184 1.46 8.88 -11.16
N ALA A 185 2.69 8.38 -11.20
CA ALA A 185 2.97 6.96 -11.40
C ALA A 185 2.40 6.08 -10.27
N ILE A 186 2.49 6.54 -9.01
CA ILE A 186 2.00 5.80 -7.85
C ILE A 186 0.50 5.52 -7.91
N PRO A 187 -0.40 6.50 -8.10
CA PRO A 187 -1.83 6.23 -8.23
C PRO A 187 -2.18 5.30 -9.41
N VAL A 188 -1.47 5.42 -10.52
CA VAL A 188 -1.67 4.52 -11.67
C VAL A 188 -1.31 3.08 -11.31
N PHE A 189 -0.17 2.88 -10.66
CA PHE A 189 0.25 1.56 -10.19
C PHE A 189 -0.77 0.97 -9.21
N ILE A 190 -1.23 1.76 -8.21
CA ILE A 190 -2.23 1.33 -7.24
C ILE A 190 -3.54 0.95 -7.93
N HIS A 191 -4.01 1.77 -8.88
CA HIS A 191 -5.22 1.46 -9.65
C HIS A 191 -5.10 0.13 -10.39
N ASP A 192 -3.98 -0.11 -11.07
CA ASP A 192 -3.77 -1.35 -11.81
C ASP A 192 -3.60 -2.55 -10.87
N PHE A 193 -2.92 -2.37 -9.75
CA PHE A 193 -2.81 -3.38 -8.69
C PHE A 193 -4.19 -3.82 -8.15
N LEU A 194 -5.10 -2.87 -7.93
CA LEU A 194 -6.47 -3.15 -7.49
C LEU A 194 -7.32 -3.85 -8.57
N CYS A 195 -6.91 -3.80 -9.84
CA CYS A 195 -7.57 -4.50 -10.94
C CYS A 195 -7.06 -5.95 -11.14
N ILE A 196 -5.97 -6.32 -10.50
CA ILE A 196 -5.38 -7.65 -10.54
C ILE A 196 -5.97 -8.53 -9.45
#